data_81d59b0283471db01a82f36a4df30a0e
#
_entry.id   81d59b0283471db01a82f36a4df30a0e
#
_cell.length_a   1.000
_cell.length_b   1.000
_cell.length_c   1.000
_cell.angle_alpha   90.00
_cell.angle_beta   90.00
_cell.angle_gamma   90.00
#
_symmetry.space_group_name_H-M   'P 1'
#
loop_
_entity.id
_entity.type
_entity.pdbx_description
1 polymer ?
#
loop_
_entity_poly.entity_id
_entity_poly.type
_entity_poly.pdbx_seq_one_letter_code
_entity_poly.pdbx_strand_id
1 'polypeptide(L)'
;MKTVILCGGYGTRIRDVADNIPKPMIQIGSLPILWHIMKYYSCYGHKDFVLCLGYKSEVIKEFFINYKQRVSDFTISLEGREKPTYHEKFAEADWLVTLAETGLNAMTGARVRKIKKYLGDDDTFMLTYGDGVGNIDIEALIAYHKSHGKVLTLTGVQPPGRFGELSVGQGGKIDGFNEKPQSSGGYINGGFFVCSRRLFDYLDDREDLVLERDPMERLVRDGELMMFQHDGFWQPMDTYREYQLLNDLYAKKMAPWVKW
;
A
#
# COMPACT_ATOMS: atom_id res chain seq x y z
N MET A 1 -16.77 0.07 -3.82
CA MET A 1 -15.72 1.03 -3.38
C MET A 1 -14.38 0.56 -3.90
N LYS A 2 -13.66 1.41 -4.63
CA LYS A 2 -12.37 1.11 -5.25
C LYS A 2 -11.21 1.31 -4.29
N THR A 3 -10.14 0.55 -4.48
CA THR A 3 -8.87 0.70 -3.77
C THR A 3 -7.81 1.29 -4.69
N VAL A 4 -7.35 2.49 -4.38
CA VAL A 4 -6.28 3.19 -5.11
C VAL A 4 -4.94 2.86 -4.46
N ILE A 5 -3.94 2.49 -5.26
CA ILE A 5 -2.60 2.14 -4.76
C ILE A 5 -1.54 3.00 -5.47
N LEU A 6 -0.73 3.71 -4.69
CA LEU A 6 0.35 4.54 -5.19
C LEU A 6 1.58 3.69 -5.53
N CYS A 7 1.85 3.49 -6.83
CA CYS A 7 2.89 2.60 -7.35
C CYS A 7 3.98 3.31 -8.18
N GLY A 8 3.95 4.64 -8.26
CA GLY A 8 4.77 5.37 -9.24
C GLY A 8 6.08 5.95 -8.73
N GLY A 9 6.48 5.70 -7.49
CA GLY A 9 7.72 6.23 -6.90
C GLY A 9 9.01 5.56 -7.41
N TYR A 10 10.14 6.28 -7.34
CA TYR A 10 11.46 5.79 -7.80
C TYR A 10 12.07 4.69 -6.93
N GLY A 11 11.63 4.49 -5.69
CA GLY A 11 12.11 3.42 -4.81
C GLY A 11 13.60 3.46 -4.46
N THR A 12 14.21 4.64 -4.38
CA THR A 12 15.68 4.85 -4.32
C THR A 12 16.37 4.26 -3.09
N ARG A 13 15.64 3.93 -2.02
CA ARG A 13 16.21 3.49 -0.74
C ARG A 13 16.51 1.99 -0.66
N ILE A 14 15.99 1.18 -1.58
CA ILE A 14 16.09 -0.29 -1.58
C ILE A 14 16.76 -0.81 -2.87
N ARG A 15 17.68 -0.05 -3.45
CA ARG A 15 18.36 -0.39 -4.71
C ARG A 15 19.12 -1.71 -4.67
N ASP A 16 19.65 -2.09 -3.51
CA ASP A 16 20.39 -3.35 -3.33
C ASP A 16 19.56 -4.60 -3.63
N VAL A 17 18.22 -4.50 -3.61
CA VAL A 17 17.30 -5.61 -3.89
C VAL A 17 16.70 -5.52 -5.29
N ALA A 18 16.63 -4.31 -5.86
CA ALA A 18 15.77 -4.05 -7.00
C ALA A 18 16.25 -2.90 -7.90
N ASP A 19 17.48 -2.99 -8.42
CA ASP A 19 18.00 -1.99 -9.38
C ASP A 19 17.13 -1.86 -10.64
N ASN A 20 16.43 -2.94 -11.02
CA ASN A 20 15.73 -3.03 -12.29
C ASN A 20 14.19 -3.17 -12.20
N ILE A 21 13.60 -3.18 -11.01
CA ILE A 21 12.14 -3.27 -10.83
C ILE A 21 11.62 -2.13 -9.95
N PRO A 22 10.36 -1.65 -10.14
CA PRO A 22 9.78 -0.65 -9.24
C PRO A 22 9.50 -1.29 -7.88
N LYS A 23 9.61 -0.51 -6.81
CA LYS A 23 9.47 -0.96 -5.41
C LYS A 23 8.23 -1.84 -5.15
N PRO A 24 7.02 -1.52 -5.67
CA PRO A 24 5.83 -2.37 -5.51
C PRO A 24 5.98 -3.77 -6.10
N MET A 25 6.96 -4.00 -6.99
CA MET A 25 7.21 -5.30 -7.62
C MET A 25 8.30 -6.12 -6.92
N ILE A 26 8.87 -5.65 -5.82
CA ILE A 26 9.78 -6.43 -4.99
C ILE A 26 9.01 -7.57 -4.34
N GLN A 27 9.55 -8.78 -4.42
CA GLN A 27 8.86 -10.01 -4.02
C GLN A 27 8.92 -10.24 -2.51
N ILE A 28 7.81 -10.73 -1.97
CA ILE A 28 7.73 -11.44 -0.70
C ILE A 28 7.32 -12.88 -1.05
N GLY A 29 8.24 -13.84 -0.84
CA GLY A 29 8.07 -15.17 -1.40
C GLY A 29 8.14 -15.13 -2.93
N SER A 30 7.12 -15.66 -3.62
CA SER A 30 7.05 -15.75 -5.09
C SER A 30 6.25 -14.61 -5.75
N LEU A 31 5.62 -13.71 -4.96
CA LEU A 31 4.72 -12.68 -5.46
C LEU A 31 5.14 -11.28 -4.97
N PRO A 32 4.90 -10.21 -5.76
CA PRO A 32 5.32 -8.87 -5.39
C PRO A 32 4.52 -8.34 -4.18
N ILE A 33 5.13 -7.43 -3.39
CA ILE A 33 4.45 -6.78 -2.25
C ILE A 33 3.12 -6.14 -2.66
N LEU A 34 3.05 -5.59 -3.86
CA LEU A 34 1.81 -5.04 -4.43
C LEU A 34 0.69 -6.08 -4.46
N TRP A 35 0.99 -7.32 -4.86
CA TRP A 35 0.03 -8.42 -4.86
C TRP A 35 -0.44 -8.73 -3.42
N HIS A 36 0.47 -8.77 -2.45
CA HIS A 36 0.12 -9.01 -1.05
C HIS A 36 -0.82 -7.93 -0.50
N ILE A 37 -0.57 -6.67 -0.83
CA ILE A 37 -1.46 -5.55 -0.49
C ILE A 37 -2.85 -5.75 -1.11
N MET A 38 -2.91 -6.02 -2.42
CA MET A 38 -4.17 -6.25 -3.13
C MET A 38 -4.92 -7.47 -2.58
N LYS A 39 -4.21 -8.57 -2.30
CA LYS A 39 -4.78 -9.77 -1.72
C LYS A 39 -5.37 -9.50 -0.34
N TYR A 40 -4.69 -8.69 0.47
CA TYR A 40 -5.18 -8.28 1.78
C TYR A 40 -6.54 -7.56 1.67
N TYR A 41 -6.66 -6.55 0.80
CA TYR A 41 -7.93 -5.86 0.55
C TYR A 41 -9.00 -6.80 -0.02
N SER A 42 -8.60 -7.74 -0.89
CA SER A 42 -9.53 -8.69 -1.48
C SER A 42 -10.15 -9.67 -0.47
N CYS A 43 -9.45 -9.99 0.62
CA CYS A 43 -9.98 -10.78 1.73
C CYS A 43 -11.16 -10.10 2.46
N TYR A 44 -11.26 -8.77 2.34
CA TYR A 44 -12.38 -7.97 2.82
C TYR A 44 -13.42 -7.63 1.71
N GLY A 45 -13.34 -8.31 0.56
CA GLY A 45 -14.28 -8.13 -0.54
C GLY A 45 -13.96 -6.95 -1.48
N HIS A 46 -12.86 -6.23 -1.27
CA HIS A 46 -12.44 -5.11 -2.12
C HIS A 46 -11.53 -5.60 -3.24
N LYS A 47 -12.09 -5.80 -4.44
CA LYS A 47 -11.45 -6.44 -5.58
C LYS A 47 -11.35 -5.54 -6.83
N ASP A 48 -11.68 -4.27 -6.71
CA ASP A 48 -11.58 -3.26 -7.76
C ASP A 48 -10.45 -2.27 -7.42
N PHE A 49 -9.35 -2.35 -8.16
CA PHE A 49 -8.11 -1.65 -7.89
C PHE A 49 -7.79 -0.63 -8.96
N VAL A 50 -7.26 0.52 -8.55
CA VAL A 50 -6.69 1.54 -9.44
C VAL A 50 -5.23 1.76 -9.04
N LEU A 51 -4.29 1.32 -9.88
CA LEU A 51 -2.86 1.45 -9.64
C LEU A 51 -2.33 2.73 -10.27
N CYS A 52 -1.82 3.66 -9.45
CA CYS A 52 -1.20 4.90 -9.91
C CYS A 52 0.23 4.63 -10.37
N LEU A 53 0.44 4.45 -11.67
CA LEU A 53 1.72 4.08 -12.26
C LEU A 53 2.60 5.31 -12.54
N GLY A 54 3.91 5.07 -12.64
CA GLY A 54 4.93 6.07 -12.95
C GLY A 54 6.24 5.40 -13.33
N TYR A 55 7.24 5.42 -12.42
CA TYR A 55 8.53 4.80 -12.69
C TYR A 55 8.40 3.31 -12.99
N LYS A 56 8.97 2.88 -14.12
CA LYS A 56 8.94 1.49 -14.62
C LYS A 56 7.53 0.89 -14.65
N SER A 57 6.56 1.67 -15.11
CA SER A 57 5.15 1.26 -15.20
C SER A 57 4.94 0.01 -16.05
N GLU A 58 5.79 -0.19 -17.06
CA GLU A 58 5.78 -1.36 -17.94
C GLU A 58 5.93 -2.68 -17.17
N VAL A 59 6.77 -2.73 -16.14
CA VAL A 59 6.99 -3.94 -15.31
C VAL A 59 5.70 -4.34 -14.58
N ILE A 60 4.97 -3.35 -14.04
CA ILE A 60 3.69 -3.60 -13.37
C ILE A 60 2.64 -4.05 -14.40
N LYS A 61 2.57 -3.39 -15.56
CA LYS A 61 1.64 -3.76 -16.65
C LYS A 61 1.89 -5.17 -17.15
N GLU A 62 3.14 -5.53 -17.42
CA GLU A 62 3.51 -6.88 -17.85
C GLU A 62 3.14 -7.95 -16.81
N PHE A 63 3.28 -7.65 -15.53
CA PHE A 63 2.87 -8.56 -14.47
C PHE A 63 1.37 -8.87 -14.56
N PHE A 64 0.51 -7.84 -14.66
CA PHE A 64 -0.94 -8.05 -14.68
C PHE A 64 -1.46 -8.55 -16.04
N ILE A 65 -0.89 -8.13 -17.15
CA ILE A 65 -1.25 -8.65 -18.49
C ILE A 65 -0.96 -10.16 -18.57
N ASN A 66 0.16 -10.59 -18.00
CA ASN A 66 0.57 -11.99 -18.00
C ASN A 66 0.22 -12.74 -16.71
N TYR A 67 -0.67 -12.17 -15.87
CA TYR A 67 -0.97 -12.71 -14.54
C TYR A 67 -1.50 -14.14 -14.62
N LYS A 68 -2.45 -14.39 -15.51
CA LYS A 68 -3.05 -15.72 -15.70
C LYS A 68 -2.02 -16.79 -16.02
N GLN A 69 -1.05 -16.49 -16.90
CA GLN A 69 0.03 -17.41 -17.27
C GLN A 69 1.01 -17.68 -16.10
N ARG A 70 1.13 -16.74 -15.18
CA ARG A 70 2.05 -16.86 -14.03
C ARG A 70 1.50 -17.73 -12.91
N VAL A 71 0.19 -17.83 -12.77
CA VAL A 71 -0.48 -18.45 -11.61
C VAL A 71 -1.31 -19.68 -11.97
N SER A 72 -1.40 -20.05 -13.26
CA SER A 72 -2.22 -21.17 -13.72
C SER A 72 -1.43 -22.16 -14.56
N ASP A 73 -1.77 -23.42 -14.46
CA ASP A 73 -1.32 -24.43 -15.41
C ASP A 73 -2.03 -24.24 -16.75
N PHE A 74 -1.28 -24.32 -17.83
CA PHE A 74 -1.81 -24.19 -19.18
C PHE A 74 -1.05 -25.03 -20.20
N THR A 75 -1.72 -25.41 -21.27
CA THR A 75 -1.14 -26.04 -22.45
C THR A 75 -1.07 -25.03 -23.58
N ILE A 76 0.08 -24.95 -24.25
CA ILE A 76 0.30 -24.11 -25.42
C ILE A 76 0.82 -24.93 -26.59
N SER A 77 0.27 -24.70 -27.79
CA SER A 77 0.85 -25.22 -29.04
C SER A 77 1.95 -24.29 -29.54
N LEU A 78 3.18 -24.78 -29.66
CA LEU A 78 4.31 -24.04 -30.20
C LEU A 78 4.19 -23.74 -31.71
N GLU A 79 3.25 -24.36 -32.42
CA GLU A 79 2.91 -24.02 -33.80
C GLU A 79 2.21 -22.66 -33.93
N GLY A 80 1.79 -22.06 -32.80
CA GLY A 80 1.24 -20.70 -32.75
C GLY A 80 -0.17 -20.54 -33.31
N ARG A 81 -0.89 -21.63 -33.59
CA ARG A 81 -2.22 -21.58 -34.23
C ARG A 81 -3.37 -21.48 -33.24
N GLU A 82 -3.14 -21.79 -31.98
CA GLU A 82 -4.19 -21.85 -30.95
C GLU A 82 -3.84 -21.00 -29.73
N LYS A 83 -4.88 -20.48 -29.06
CA LYS A 83 -4.70 -19.80 -27.79
C LYS A 83 -4.37 -20.81 -26.66
N PRO A 84 -3.61 -20.39 -25.64
CA PRO A 84 -3.34 -21.26 -24.49
C PRO A 84 -4.64 -21.76 -23.83
N THR A 85 -4.69 -23.07 -23.54
CA THR A 85 -5.78 -23.68 -22.77
C THR A 85 -5.37 -23.74 -21.31
N TYR A 86 -6.11 -23.03 -20.45
CA TYR A 86 -5.89 -23.00 -19.00
C TYR A 86 -6.72 -24.07 -18.32
N HIS A 87 -6.10 -24.81 -17.40
CA HIS A 87 -6.72 -25.99 -16.78
C HIS A 87 -7.53 -25.66 -15.54
N GLU A 88 -7.18 -24.58 -14.83
CA GLU A 88 -7.84 -24.20 -13.57
C GLU A 88 -8.22 -22.72 -13.53
N LYS A 89 -9.16 -22.39 -12.65
CA LYS A 89 -9.46 -21.00 -12.28
C LYS A 89 -8.48 -20.58 -11.18
N PHE A 90 -7.89 -19.40 -11.30
CA PHE A 90 -7.05 -18.81 -10.26
C PHE A 90 -7.90 -17.96 -9.29
N ALA A 91 -7.42 -17.81 -8.07
CA ALA A 91 -8.17 -17.19 -6.96
C ALA A 91 -8.51 -15.71 -7.20
N GLU A 92 -7.71 -15.01 -8.03
CA GLU A 92 -7.85 -13.57 -8.31
C GLU A 92 -8.60 -13.30 -9.64
N ALA A 93 -9.29 -14.29 -10.19
CA ALA A 93 -9.99 -14.16 -11.48
C ALA A 93 -11.08 -13.08 -11.51
N ASP A 94 -11.57 -12.67 -10.35
CA ASP A 94 -12.59 -11.64 -10.15
C ASP A 94 -12.02 -10.27 -9.77
N TRP A 95 -10.68 -10.10 -9.81
CA TRP A 95 -10.08 -8.77 -9.61
C TRP A 95 -10.24 -7.91 -10.87
N LEU A 96 -10.63 -6.65 -10.65
CA LEU A 96 -10.60 -5.61 -11.65
C LEU A 96 -9.40 -4.70 -11.36
N VAL A 97 -8.48 -4.57 -12.33
CA VAL A 97 -7.25 -3.80 -12.12
C VAL A 97 -7.12 -2.74 -13.21
N THR A 98 -7.28 -1.48 -12.82
CA THR A 98 -7.03 -0.31 -13.67
C THR A 98 -5.57 0.11 -13.53
N LEU A 99 -4.82 0.06 -14.61
CA LEU A 99 -3.41 0.43 -14.71
C LEU A 99 -3.30 1.88 -15.21
N ALA A 100 -3.33 2.85 -14.29
CA ALA A 100 -3.45 4.27 -14.60
C ALA A 100 -2.07 4.94 -14.72
N GLU A 101 -1.70 5.42 -15.91
CA GLU A 101 -0.52 6.26 -16.09
C GLU A 101 -0.75 7.63 -15.45
N THR A 102 -0.05 7.87 -14.34
CA THR A 102 -0.17 9.14 -13.60
C THR A 102 1.00 10.09 -13.82
N GLY A 103 2.00 9.64 -14.58
CA GLY A 103 3.18 10.43 -14.95
C GLY A 103 4.42 10.06 -14.14
N LEU A 104 5.59 10.15 -14.78
CA LEU A 104 6.87 9.76 -14.19
C LEU A 104 7.20 10.61 -12.95
N ASN A 105 7.04 11.93 -13.07
CA ASN A 105 7.46 12.91 -12.06
C ASN A 105 6.30 13.38 -11.16
N ALA A 106 5.07 12.88 -11.37
CA ALA A 106 3.95 13.25 -10.53
C ALA A 106 4.18 12.80 -9.07
N MET A 107 3.92 13.71 -8.13
CA MET A 107 3.97 13.39 -6.70
C MET A 107 2.65 12.77 -6.22
N THR A 108 2.57 12.37 -4.96
CA THR A 108 1.47 11.57 -4.39
C THR A 108 0.10 12.22 -4.57
N GLY A 109 -0.06 13.50 -4.29
CA GLY A 109 -1.30 14.24 -4.48
C GLY A 109 -1.72 14.36 -5.95
N ALA A 110 -0.75 14.65 -6.83
CA ALA A 110 -0.99 14.72 -8.27
C ALA A 110 -1.46 13.37 -8.84
N ARG A 111 -0.90 12.26 -8.37
CA ARG A 111 -1.34 10.91 -8.76
C ARG A 111 -2.77 10.64 -8.34
N VAL A 112 -3.11 10.92 -7.08
CA VAL A 112 -4.48 10.78 -6.58
C VAL A 112 -5.45 11.63 -7.39
N ARG A 113 -5.11 12.87 -7.70
CA ARG A 113 -5.96 13.74 -8.52
C ARG A 113 -6.26 13.15 -9.91
N LYS A 114 -5.23 12.62 -10.57
CA LYS A 114 -5.34 12.08 -11.95
C LYS A 114 -6.25 10.85 -12.07
N ILE A 115 -6.46 10.12 -10.97
CA ILE A 115 -7.31 8.91 -11.01
C ILE A 115 -8.78 9.19 -10.74
N LYS A 116 -9.19 10.45 -10.50
CA LYS A 116 -10.59 10.83 -10.27
C LYS A 116 -11.54 10.24 -11.31
N LYS A 117 -11.14 10.23 -12.58
CA LYS A 117 -11.91 9.71 -13.73
C LYS A 117 -12.16 8.18 -13.69
N TYR A 118 -11.38 7.44 -12.90
CA TYR A 118 -11.52 5.98 -12.77
C TYR A 118 -12.35 5.54 -11.56
N LEU A 119 -12.74 6.47 -10.70
CA LEU A 119 -13.50 6.15 -9.48
C LEU A 119 -14.99 5.93 -9.72
N GLY A 120 -15.49 6.29 -10.93
CA GLY A 120 -16.93 6.24 -11.22
C GLY A 120 -17.73 7.18 -10.30
N ASP A 121 -18.89 6.72 -9.84
CA ASP A 121 -19.81 7.51 -8.99
C ASP A 121 -19.66 7.19 -7.49
N ASP A 122 -18.63 6.44 -7.10
CA ASP A 122 -18.39 6.13 -5.69
C ASP A 122 -18.08 7.42 -4.89
N ASP A 123 -18.84 7.67 -3.83
CA ASP A 123 -18.63 8.81 -2.92
C ASP A 123 -17.40 8.63 -2.03
N THR A 124 -16.94 7.40 -1.89
CA THR A 124 -15.84 7.02 -1.01
C THR A 124 -14.92 6.03 -1.72
N PHE A 125 -13.63 6.18 -1.55
CA PHE A 125 -12.62 5.23 -2.04
C PHE A 125 -11.53 4.99 -1.00
N MET A 126 -10.84 3.87 -1.11
CA MET A 126 -9.66 3.58 -0.29
C MET A 126 -8.39 3.98 -1.04
N LEU A 127 -7.40 4.42 -0.29
CA LEU A 127 -6.08 4.78 -0.82
C LEU A 127 -5.00 4.15 0.05
N THR A 128 -3.93 3.64 -0.56
CA THR A 128 -2.76 3.15 0.17
C THR A 128 -1.48 3.30 -0.63
N TYR A 129 -0.34 3.14 0.05
CA TYR A 129 0.96 3.06 -0.59
C TYR A 129 1.21 1.65 -1.11
N GLY A 130 2.03 1.51 -2.16
CA GLY A 130 2.35 0.23 -2.81
C GLY A 130 3.54 -0.52 -2.21
N ASP A 131 3.93 -0.20 -0.96
CA ASP A 131 5.19 -0.67 -0.37
C ASP A 131 5.11 -1.03 1.12
N GLY A 132 3.92 -1.06 1.69
CA GLY A 132 3.71 -1.41 3.10
C GLY A 132 2.58 -2.42 3.29
N VAL A 133 2.80 -3.40 4.17
CA VAL A 133 1.82 -4.39 4.58
C VAL A 133 1.45 -4.23 6.05
N GLY A 134 0.24 -4.64 6.40
CA GLY A 134 -0.25 -4.57 7.78
C GLY A 134 -1.46 -5.47 8.00
N ASN A 135 -1.85 -5.65 9.26
CA ASN A 135 -3.05 -6.41 9.63
C ASN A 135 -4.20 -5.48 10.09
N ILE A 136 -4.31 -4.31 9.43
CA ILE A 136 -5.33 -3.29 9.68
C ILE A 136 -6.73 -3.86 9.41
N ASP A 137 -7.65 -3.73 10.35
CA ASP A 137 -9.05 -4.09 10.11
C ASP A 137 -9.70 -3.09 9.16
N ILE A 138 -9.83 -3.50 7.88
CA ILE A 138 -10.35 -2.65 6.81
C ILE A 138 -11.85 -2.34 7.03
N GLU A 139 -12.62 -3.28 7.54
CA GLU A 139 -14.05 -3.05 7.82
C GLU A 139 -14.22 -2.04 8.96
N ALA A 140 -13.45 -2.18 10.04
CA ALA A 140 -13.46 -1.23 11.15
C ALA A 140 -13.00 0.16 10.72
N LEU A 141 -11.96 0.25 9.87
CA LEU A 141 -11.49 1.51 9.30
C LEU A 141 -12.57 2.21 8.46
N ILE A 142 -13.28 1.47 7.61
CA ILE A 142 -14.37 1.99 6.79
C ILE A 142 -15.55 2.42 7.68
N ALA A 143 -15.92 1.61 8.67
CA ALA A 143 -16.99 1.95 9.60
C ALA A 143 -16.67 3.23 10.40
N TYR A 144 -15.43 3.37 10.85
CA TYR A 144 -14.96 4.57 11.53
C TYR A 144 -15.04 5.80 10.63
N HIS A 145 -14.57 5.72 9.38
CA HIS A 145 -14.68 6.82 8.41
C HIS A 145 -16.13 7.25 8.20
N LYS A 146 -17.03 6.30 8.02
CA LYS A 146 -18.46 6.58 7.83
C LYS A 146 -19.09 7.24 9.06
N SER A 147 -18.64 6.90 10.27
CA SER A 147 -19.24 7.40 11.51
C SER A 147 -19.04 8.91 11.73
N HIS A 148 -17.94 9.47 11.25
CA HIS A 148 -17.63 10.90 11.42
C HIS A 148 -17.90 11.75 10.17
N GLY A 149 -18.00 11.13 8.97
CA GLY A 149 -18.35 11.82 7.72
C GLY A 149 -17.35 12.88 7.26
N LYS A 150 -16.08 12.83 7.75
CA LYS A 150 -15.01 13.74 7.35
C LYS A 150 -14.39 13.35 6.01
N VAL A 151 -13.54 14.20 5.44
CA VAL A 151 -12.98 14.01 4.11
C VAL A 151 -11.98 12.87 4.05
N LEU A 152 -11.11 12.76 5.05
CA LEU A 152 -10.02 11.79 5.05
C LEU A 152 -9.85 11.13 6.41
N THR A 153 -9.77 9.81 6.42
CA THR A 153 -9.27 9.02 7.55
C THR A 153 -7.95 8.38 7.15
N LEU A 154 -6.91 8.61 7.94
CA LEU A 154 -5.65 7.87 7.81
C LEU A 154 -5.51 6.86 8.94
N THR A 155 -4.77 5.78 8.69
CA THR A 155 -4.39 4.85 9.75
C THR A 155 -3.12 5.33 10.42
N GLY A 156 -3.22 5.65 11.71
CA GLY A 156 -2.08 5.94 12.57
C GLY A 156 -1.48 4.63 13.08
N VAL A 157 -0.17 4.45 12.91
CA VAL A 157 0.57 3.25 13.33
C VAL A 157 1.76 3.63 14.19
N GLN A 158 2.17 2.72 15.06
CA GLN A 158 3.41 2.84 15.81
C GLN A 158 4.47 1.93 15.17
N PRO A 159 5.48 2.50 14.48
CA PRO A 159 6.52 1.68 13.88
C PRO A 159 7.35 0.98 14.96
N PRO A 160 7.87 -0.23 14.69
CA PRO A 160 8.82 -0.87 15.60
C PRO A 160 10.05 0.03 15.80
N GLY A 161 10.52 0.16 17.03
CA GLY A 161 11.72 0.92 17.36
C GLY A 161 12.92 0.43 16.56
N ARG A 162 13.72 1.35 16.04
CA ARG A 162 14.97 1.00 15.33
C ARG A 162 16.11 0.71 16.28
N PHE A 163 16.03 1.24 17.50
CA PHE A 163 17.06 1.18 18.56
C PHE A 163 16.45 0.75 19.87
N GLY A 164 17.30 0.29 20.82
CA GLY A 164 16.90 0.12 22.20
C GLY A 164 16.66 1.47 22.88
N GLU A 165 15.59 1.57 23.65
CA GLU A 165 15.30 2.75 24.48
C GLU A 165 15.87 2.59 25.88
N LEU A 166 16.47 3.66 26.39
CA LEU A 166 17.04 3.73 27.73
C LEU A 166 16.14 4.61 28.61
N SER A 167 15.71 4.08 29.74
CA SER A 167 15.14 4.89 30.81
C SER A 167 16.28 5.35 31.71
N VAL A 168 16.54 6.66 31.78
CA VAL A 168 17.65 7.24 32.52
C VAL A 168 17.12 7.87 33.82
N GLY A 169 17.56 7.38 34.97
CA GLY A 169 17.28 7.93 36.29
C GLY A 169 18.29 9.00 36.72
N GLN A 170 18.25 9.37 37.99
CA GLN A 170 19.13 10.39 38.53
C GLN A 170 20.64 10.01 38.41
N GLY A 171 21.47 10.99 38.09
CA GLY A 171 22.92 10.80 37.97
C GLY A 171 23.37 9.97 36.78
N GLY A 172 22.49 9.75 35.76
CA GLY A 172 22.85 8.98 34.57
C GLY A 172 22.71 7.47 34.73
N LYS A 173 22.13 7.00 35.84
CA LYS A 173 21.84 5.58 36.05
C LYS A 173 20.79 5.11 35.06
N ILE A 174 21.02 3.94 34.43
CA ILE A 174 20.02 3.32 33.55
C ILE A 174 19.09 2.49 34.42
N ASP A 175 17.81 2.91 34.49
CA ASP A 175 16.77 2.24 35.26
C ASP A 175 15.96 1.23 34.42
N GLY A 176 16.08 1.29 33.09
CA GLY A 176 15.44 0.35 32.16
C GLY A 176 16.09 0.36 30.80
N PHE A 177 16.06 -0.79 30.16
CA PHE A 177 16.48 -0.99 28.76
C PHE A 177 15.41 -1.80 28.04
N ASN A 178 14.82 -1.23 27.01
CA ASN A 178 13.85 -1.89 26.12
C ASN A 178 14.47 -2.02 24.72
N GLU A 179 14.78 -3.24 24.31
CA GLU A 179 15.28 -3.50 22.95
C GLU A 179 14.13 -3.35 21.96
N LYS A 180 14.25 -2.34 21.06
CA LYS A 180 13.29 -2.08 19.99
C LYS A 180 11.82 -2.05 20.41
N PRO A 181 11.42 -1.29 21.44
CA PRO A 181 10.02 -1.16 21.79
C PRO A 181 9.26 -0.55 20.60
N GLN A 182 7.94 -0.75 20.54
CA GLN A 182 7.13 0.15 19.73
C GLN A 182 7.39 1.58 20.19
N SER A 183 7.69 2.50 19.25
CA SER A 183 8.15 3.82 19.62
C SER A 183 7.14 4.49 20.56
N SER A 184 7.60 4.90 21.74
CA SER A 184 6.81 5.67 22.72
C SER A 184 6.45 7.09 22.22
N GLY A 185 6.87 7.44 21.00
CA GLY A 185 6.87 8.79 20.44
C GLY A 185 5.67 9.20 19.62
N GLY A 186 4.56 8.44 19.62
CA GLY A 186 3.35 8.82 18.89
C GLY A 186 3.08 7.99 17.62
N TYR A 187 1.97 8.30 16.95
CA TYR A 187 1.55 7.65 15.72
C TYR A 187 2.16 8.33 14.50
N ILE A 188 2.54 7.53 13.50
CA ILE A 188 2.91 8.00 12.17
C ILE A 188 1.85 7.62 11.15
N ASN A 189 1.88 8.26 9.98
CA ASN A 189 1.03 7.90 8.86
C ASN A 189 1.40 6.51 8.31
N GLY A 190 0.54 5.54 8.53
CA GLY A 190 0.69 4.15 8.09
C GLY A 190 0.11 3.86 6.69
N GLY A 191 -0.45 4.85 6.03
CA GLY A 191 -1.25 4.62 4.82
C GLY A 191 -2.65 4.09 5.18
N PHE A 192 -3.20 3.18 4.37
CA PHE A 192 -4.53 2.60 4.56
C PHE A 192 -5.57 3.68 4.87
N PHE A 193 -5.78 4.54 3.89
CA PHE A 193 -6.73 5.65 3.99
C PHE A 193 -8.12 5.25 3.53
N VAL A 194 -9.14 5.89 4.10
CA VAL A 194 -10.47 5.99 3.51
C VAL A 194 -10.74 7.46 3.21
N CYS A 195 -11.14 7.73 1.97
CA CYS A 195 -11.26 9.06 1.41
C CYS A 195 -12.69 9.30 0.93
N SER A 196 -13.30 10.41 1.34
CA SER A 196 -14.47 10.96 0.65
C SER A 196 -14.05 11.55 -0.70
N ARG A 197 -14.94 11.53 -1.69
CA ARG A 197 -14.75 12.21 -2.97
C ARG A 197 -14.44 13.70 -2.82
N ARG A 198 -14.85 14.35 -1.72
CA ARG A 198 -14.48 15.72 -1.39
C ARG A 198 -12.96 15.95 -1.21
N LEU A 199 -12.16 14.89 -1.10
CA LEU A 199 -10.70 15.01 -1.10
C LEU A 199 -10.18 15.76 -2.35
N PHE A 200 -10.86 15.60 -3.50
CA PHE A 200 -10.47 16.27 -4.75
C PHE A 200 -10.58 17.82 -4.70
N ASP A 201 -11.31 18.38 -3.74
CA ASP A 201 -11.40 19.83 -3.52
C ASP A 201 -10.12 20.36 -2.85
N TYR A 202 -9.31 19.49 -2.28
CA TYR A 202 -8.02 19.78 -1.66
C TYR A 202 -6.82 19.53 -2.61
N LEU A 203 -7.07 18.98 -3.80
CA LEU A 203 -6.01 18.62 -4.76
C LEU A 203 -6.05 19.56 -5.97
N ASP A 204 -5.00 20.35 -6.15
CA ASP A 204 -4.81 21.21 -7.31
C ASP A 204 -4.10 20.54 -8.49
N ASP A 205 -3.86 21.28 -9.58
CA ASP A 205 -3.34 20.77 -10.85
C ASP A 205 -1.82 20.57 -10.90
N ARG A 206 -1.09 20.91 -9.84
CA ARG A 206 0.37 20.84 -9.82
C ARG A 206 0.87 19.40 -9.90
N GLU A 207 1.87 19.14 -10.75
CA GLU A 207 2.53 17.83 -10.84
C GLU A 207 3.36 17.50 -9.57
N ASP A 208 3.87 18.51 -8.90
CA ASP A 208 4.67 18.40 -7.66
C ASP A 208 3.82 18.39 -6.38
N LEU A 209 2.49 18.28 -6.52
CA LEU A 209 1.57 18.22 -5.37
C LEU A 209 1.82 16.95 -4.55
N VAL A 210 2.31 17.12 -3.32
CA VAL A 210 2.52 16.06 -2.33
C VAL A 210 1.30 16.00 -1.42
N LEU A 211 0.59 14.87 -1.40
CA LEU A 211 -0.62 14.66 -0.58
C LEU A 211 -0.36 14.94 0.91
N GLU A 212 0.80 14.51 1.39
CA GLU A 212 1.22 14.56 2.80
C GLU A 212 1.67 15.95 3.28
N ARG A 213 1.61 16.97 2.41
CA ARG A 213 1.95 18.36 2.71
C ARG A 213 0.71 19.25 2.67
N ASP A 214 0.70 20.22 1.78
CA ASP A 214 -0.38 21.24 1.67
C ASP A 214 -1.81 20.65 1.72
N PRO A 215 -2.17 19.57 1.00
CA PRO A 215 -3.51 18.98 1.12
C PRO A 215 -3.84 18.50 2.54
N MET A 216 -2.92 17.75 3.19
CA MET A 216 -3.15 17.28 4.57
C MET A 216 -3.16 18.42 5.58
N GLU A 217 -2.30 19.43 5.43
CA GLU A 217 -2.28 20.63 6.29
C GLU A 217 -3.61 21.40 6.20
N ARG A 218 -4.17 21.52 4.99
CA ARG A 218 -5.49 22.13 4.78
C ARG A 218 -6.60 21.31 5.42
N LEU A 219 -6.59 19.98 5.25
CA LEU A 219 -7.54 19.07 5.88
C LEU A 219 -7.49 19.16 7.42
N VAL A 220 -6.30 19.29 8.01
CA VAL A 220 -6.13 19.49 9.46
C VAL A 220 -6.75 20.81 9.88
N ARG A 221 -6.44 21.91 9.18
CA ARG A 221 -6.97 23.24 9.47
C ARG A 221 -8.50 23.29 9.43
N ASP A 222 -9.08 22.58 8.46
CA ASP A 222 -10.52 22.55 8.24
C ASP A 222 -11.24 21.51 9.13
N GLY A 223 -10.48 20.74 9.95
CA GLY A 223 -11.03 19.69 10.81
C GLY A 223 -11.60 18.51 10.05
N GLU A 224 -11.07 18.23 8.85
CA GLU A 224 -11.54 17.21 7.91
C GLU A 224 -10.61 15.99 7.82
N LEU A 225 -9.55 15.91 8.65
CA LEU A 225 -8.63 14.79 8.78
C LEU A 225 -8.86 14.06 10.11
N MET A 226 -9.07 12.75 10.05
CA MET A 226 -9.24 11.88 11.23
C MET A 226 -8.20 10.76 11.23
N MET A 227 -7.86 10.27 12.41
CA MET A 227 -6.93 9.15 12.57
C MET A 227 -7.67 7.92 13.11
N PHE A 228 -7.55 6.80 12.39
CA PHE A 228 -7.88 5.47 12.90
C PHE A 228 -6.63 4.87 13.54
N GLN A 229 -6.69 4.59 14.84
CA GLN A 229 -5.58 4.04 15.59
C GLN A 229 -5.41 2.56 15.30
N HIS A 230 -4.18 2.13 14.98
CA HIS A 230 -3.82 0.74 14.78
C HIS A 230 -2.55 0.39 15.56
N ASP A 231 -2.71 -0.48 16.55
CA ASP A 231 -1.62 -0.92 17.42
C ASP A 231 -1.07 -2.30 17.05
N GLY A 232 -1.55 -2.84 15.91
CA GLY A 232 -1.13 -4.14 15.39
C GLY A 232 0.11 -4.07 14.50
N PHE A 233 0.30 -5.12 13.70
CA PHE A 233 1.43 -5.20 12.79
C PHE A 233 1.28 -4.24 11.61
N TRP A 234 2.32 -3.47 11.37
CA TRP A 234 2.50 -2.66 10.16
C TRP A 234 3.99 -2.58 9.83
N GLN A 235 4.35 -2.80 8.56
CA GLN A 235 5.74 -2.80 8.12
C GLN A 235 5.85 -2.30 6.67
N PRO A 236 6.57 -1.19 6.42
CA PRO A 236 6.98 -0.81 5.07
C PRO A 236 8.18 -1.66 4.63
N MET A 237 8.43 -1.72 3.33
CA MET A 237 9.61 -2.36 2.75
C MET A 237 10.53 -1.31 2.14
N ASP A 238 11.19 -0.49 2.98
CA ASP A 238 12.06 0.61 2.57
C ASP A 238 13.54 0.24 2.48
N THR A 239 13.96 -0.78 3.22
CA THR A 239 15.35 -1.19 3.36
C THR A 239 15.50 -2.69 3.14
N TYR A 240 16.76 -3.13 2.88
CA TYR A 240 17.09 -4.57 2.76
C TYR A 240 16.72 -5.36 4.03
N ARG A 241 16.90 -4.77 5.21
CA ARG A 241 16.51 -5.39 6.48
C ARG A 241 15.00 -5.66 6.55
N GLU A 242 14.19 -4.71 6.12
CA GLU A 242 12.74 -4.85 6.11
C GLU A 242 12.28 -5.87 5.08
N TYR A 243 12.94 -5.91 3.91
CA TYR A 243 12.76 -6.95 2.91
C TYR A 243 13.03 -8.35 3.48
N GLN A 244 14.17 -8.54 4.16
CA GLN A 244 14.50 -9.81 4.81
C GLN A 244 13.46 -10.19 5.88
N LEU A 245 13.09 -9.25 6.75
CA LEU A 245 12.08 -9.46 7.79
C LEU A 245 10.75 -9.95 7.20
N LEU A 246 10.24 -9.29 6.16
CA LEU A 246 8.97 -9.67 5.53
C LEU A 246 9.04 -11.05 4.87
N ASN A 247 10.15 -11.36 4.19
CA ASN A 247 10.35 -12.69 3.62
C ASN A 247 10.50 -13.79 4.68
N ASP A 248 11.20 -13.53 5.78
CA ASP A 248 11.33 -14.47 6.90
C ASP A 248 9.99 -14.77 7.56
N LEU A 249 9.19 -13.73 7.81
CA LEU A 249 7.84 -13.90 8.37
C LEU A 249 6.95 -14.73 7.43
N TYR A 250 7.02 -14.45 6.13
CA TYR A 250 6.24 -15.16 5.13
C TYR A 250 6.66 -16.63 5.01
N ALA A 251 7.97 -16.93 4.92
CA ALA A 251 8.51 -18.26 4.82
C ALA A 251 8.19 -19.14 6.06
N LYS A 252 8.17 -18.51 7.25
CA LYS A 252 7.80 -19.17 8.51
C LYS A 252 6.29 -19.30 8.73
N LYS A 253 5.46 -18.84 7.81
CA LYS A 253 3.99 -18.76 7.95
C LYS A 253 3.53 -17.96 9.18
N MET A 254 4.30 -16.93 9.54
CA MET A 254 4.05 -16.05 10.67
C MET A 254 3.72 -14.62 10.23
N ALA A 255 3.44 -14.42 8.94
CA ALA A 255 3.15 -13.12 8.35
C ALA A 255 1.75 -12.61 8.78
N PRO A 256 1.65 -11.55 9.64
CA PRO A 256 0.35 -11.15 10.21
C PRO A 256 -0.63 -10.56 9.19
N TRP A 257 -0.15 -10.14 8.02
CA TRP A 257 -0.98 -9.63 6.92
C TRP A 257 -1.57 -10.73 6.04
N VAL A 258 -1.15 -12.00 6.21
CA VAL A 258 -1.66 -13.13 5.40
C VAL A 258 -2.93 -13.67 6.03
N LYS A 259 -4.05 -13.45 5.34
CA LYS A 259 -5.40 -13.94 5.71
C LYS A 259 -5.95 -15.00 4.76
N TRP A 260 -5.15 -15.47 3.81
CA TRP A 260 -5.51 -16.43 2.77
C TRP A 260 -4.71 -17.72 2.85
#